data_74bda2ef6437c5aee4fa42498ca4c3b8
#
_entry.id   74bda2ef6437c5aee4fa42498ca4c3b8
#
_cell.length_a   1.000
_cell.length_b   1.000
_cell.length_c   1.000
_cell.angle_alpha   90.00
_cell.angle_beta   90.00
_cell.angle_gamma   90.00
#
_symmetry.space_group_name_H-M   'P 1'
#
loop_
_entity.id
_entity.type
_entity.pdbx_description
1 polymer ?
#
loop_
_entity_poly.entity_id
_entity_poly.type
_entity_poly.pdbx_seq_one_letter_code
_entity_poly.pdbx_strand_id
1 'polypeptide(L)'
;MCIRDSIYGGGTQSFFGLFPDGTMRLLPFDYHPGEKTWFFETNNLSGWQPASKKLSMRNLSEWPPNRTIGSITEKKNCQQCHGSQIIAGFDNNRGKYKTLFSELTINCESCHGPGKEHLTLMQFGKSIVKGYTGIQSLKTLSKKESVKVCAQCHALKDLIRPGYLPGMDFEDFFSTKFSMLGENPYFPDGRVRAFGYQQNHIFSDCFLNGSMTCIDCHNPHSNGYQDINRVALEDRFDNGQCLTCHVAKANNIRAHTFHKIGSQGSQCTSCHMPFQQHEAVGSQLKFARADHTISIPRPKLDEKLGVNNACQQCHKNLSIQVIADQMKDWYGELKPLHQLESALINFETADQLPKDLLNLIGTNMDPYPQVFAGLATAFMSNQSNAQSDKLIQRLKHLCENDDLDIRGVALAYLNLFSEKDEELDSFIIQTLSNAGSEQIKIRTRWSIALAYKGESFIKSGLFSAGIEIYNKSISIWPKNYRAKTGLAEAYIMVGDVSEAVKTYGEIVQANDADWQSWAGLANAQAQSGQLDVALEAYMRSLEINVYNALAHLGIGNILFKMKNDVLAEKHLSKAVELDPAMTEAYIYLAAIKVRTQDFKGAALILNRGLILDPAHEIGNMMKSELSQLD
;
A
#
# COMPACT_ATOMS: atom_id res chain seq x y z
N MET A 1 2.99 -8.05 -27.09
CA MET A 1 3.64 -9.31 -26.74
C MET A 1 3.49 -9.48 -25.23
N CYS A 2 2.74 -10.47 -24.78
CA CYS A 2 2.61 -10.72 -23.34
C CYS A 2 3.81 -11.55 -22.88
N ILE A 3 4.57 -11.05 -21.92
CA ILE A 3 5.62 -11.83 -21.26
C ILE A 3 4.93 -12.62 -20.15
N ARG A 4 5.14 -13.93 -20.19
CA ARG A 4 4.57 -14.87 -19.25
C ARG A 4 5.61 -15.13 -18.17
N ASP A 5 5.29 -14.78 -16.92
CA ASP A 5 6.15 -15.09 -15.79
C ASP A 5 5.35 -15.56 -14.59
N SER A 6 5.94 -16.48 -13.84
CA SER A 6 5.38 -17.03 -12.61
C SER A 6 5.89 -16.22 -11.41
N ILE A 7 5.49 -14.97 -11.32
CA ILE A 7 6.01 -14.03 -10.32
C ILE A 7 5.50 -14.32 -8.92
N TYR A 8 4.29 -14.86 -8.81
CA TYR A 8 3.74 -15.22 -7.51
C TYR A 8 4.10 -16.66 -7.15
N GLY A 9 4.88 -16.82 -6.10
CA GLY A 9 5.29 -18.14 -5.58
C GLY A 9 4.15 -19.10 -5.18
N GLY A 10 2.92 -18.83 -5.62
CA GLY A 10 1.71 -19.60 -5.36
C GLY A 10 1.27 -20.52 -6.50
N GLY A 11 2.05 -20.64 -7.57
CA GLY A 11 1.66 -21.44 -8.73
C GLY A 11 0.74 -20.72 -9.72
N THR A 12 0.58 -19.40 -9.60
CA THR A 12 -0.12 -18.55 -10.57
C THR A 12 0.84 -17.97 -11.61
N GLN A 13 0.28 -17.58 -12.74
CA GLN A 13 0.98 -16.88 -13.82
C GLN A 13 0.39 -15.48 -13.96
N SER A 14 1.19 -14.45 -13.71
CA SER A 14 0.82 -13.07 -13.96
C SER A 14 1.23 -12.64 -15.36
N PHE A 15 0.56 -11.66 -15.91
CA PHE A 15 0.74 -11.19 -17.26
C PHE A 15 1.13 -9.72 -17.27
N PHE A 16 2.03 -9.38 -18.18
CA PHE A 16 2.49 -8.02 -18.39
C PHE A 16 2.24 -7.60 -19.82
N GLY A 17 1.87 -6.34 -20.00
CA GLY A 17 1.83 -5.68 -21.29
C GLY A 17 3.06 -4.77 -21.45
N LEU A 18 3.69 -4.81 -22.62
CA LEU A 18 4.64 -3.78 -23.05
C LEU A 18 3.83 -2.63 -23.65
N PHE A 19 3.98 -1.44 -23.08
CA PHE A 19 3.25 -0.26 -23.47
C PHE A 19 4.09 0.64 -24.39
N PRO A 20 3.47 1.49 -25.25
CA PRO A 20 4.22 2.33 -26.19
C PRO A 20 5.16 3.35 -25.55
N ASP A 21 4.92 3.74 -24.31
CA ASP A 21 5.84 4.54 -23.50
C ASP A 21 7.12 3.78 -23.11
N GLY A 22 7.22 2.50 -23.50
CA GLY A 22 8.35 1.62 -23.17
C GLY A 22 8.27 1.00 -21.78
N THR A 23 7.22 1.29 -20.99
CA THR A 23 6.99 0.63 -19.71
C THR A 23 6.41 -0.77 -19.92
N MET A 24 6.75 -1.66 -19.01
CA MET A 24 6.03 -2.92 -18.81
C MET A 24 5.06 -2.73 -17.66
N ARG A 25 3.80 -3.13 -17.81
CA ARG A 25 2.79 -2.96 -16.78
C ARG A 25 2.08 -4.26 -16.48
N LEU A 26 1.83 -4.49 -15.18
CA LEU A 26 1.08 -5.63 -14.70
C LEU A 26 -0.38 -5.52 -15.15
N LEU A 27 -0.90 -6.61 -15.70
CA LEU A 27 -2.31 -6.72 -16.05
C LEU A 27 -3.11 -7.24 -14.83
N PRO A 28 -4.36 -6.80 -14.62
CA PRO A 28 -5.13 -7.13 -13.43
C PRO A 28 -5.76 -8.52 -13.50
N PHE A 29 -5.04 -9.51 -14.00
CA PHE A 29 -5.49 -10.90 -14.07
C PHE A 29 -4.32 -11.89 -14.01
N ASP A 30 -4.58 -13.01 -13.35
CA ASP A 30 -3.67 -14.13 -13.19
C ASP A 30 -4.32 -15.44 -13.66
N TYR A 31 -3.51 -16.38 -14.07
CA TYR A 31 -3.94 -17.74 -14.39
C TYR A 31 -3.31 -18.73 -13.42
N HIS A 32 -4.12 -19.64 -12.86
CA HIS A 32 -3.67 -20.74 -12.03
C HIS A 32 -3.64 -22.04 -12.87
N PRO A 33 -2.45 -22.53 -13.27
CA PRO A 33 -2.35 -23.71 -14.15
C PRO A 33 -2.91 -24.98 -13.52
N GLY A 34 -2.72 -25.18 -12.21
CA GLY A 34 -3.20 -26.34 -11.49
C GLY A 34 -4.73 -26.44 -11.50
N GLU A 35 -5.41 -25.35 -11.20
CA GLU A 35 -6.87 -25.26 -11.19
C GLU A 35 -7.47 -24.90 -12.57
N LYS A 36 -6.62 -24.62 -13.57
CA LYS A 36 -7.01 -24.16 -14.91
C LYS A 36 -8.01 -22.98 -14.89
N THR A 37 -7.84 -22.07 -13.93
CA THR A 37 -8.77 -21.00 -13.64
C THR A 37 -8.08 -19.64 -13.74
N TRP A 38 -8.80 -18.66 -14.32
CA TRP A 38 -8.41 -17.26 -14.33
C TRP A 38 -8.93 -16.55 -13.09
N PHE A 39 -8.14 -15.63 -12.57
CA PHE A 39 -8.50 -14.73 -11.47
C PHE A 39 -8.32 -13.30 -11.92
N PHE A 40 -9.19 -12.42 -11.43
CA PHE A 40 -9.15 -10.99 -11.71
C PHE A 40 -9.04 -10.22 -10.40
N GLU A 41 -8.19 -9.22 -10.38
CA GLU A 41 -8.17 -8.26 -9.30
C GLU A 41 -9.32 -7.29 -9.49
N THR A 42 -10.18 -7.16 -8.47
CA THR A 42 -11.41 -6.39 -8.56
C THR A 42 -11.44 -5.23 -7.56
N ASN A 43 -12.22 -4.18 -7.88
CA ASN A 43 -12.40 -2.99 -7.03
C ASN A 43 -13.22 -3.26 -5.77
N ASN A 44 -13.87 -4.41 -5.68
CA ASN A 44 -14.65 -4.76 -4.50
C ASN A 44 -13.73 -5.21 -3.34
N LEU A 45 -14.29 -5.23 -2.13
CA LEU A 45 -13.55 -5.54 -0.90
C LEU A 45 -12.88 -6.93 -0.88
N SER A 46 -13.34 -7.85 -1.70
CA SER A 46 -12.81 -9.21 -1.78
C SER A 46 -11.54 -9.35 -2.66
N GLY A 47 -11.15 -8.28 -3.37
CA GLY A 47 -9.92 -8.26 -4.17
C GLY A 47 -9.94 -9.26 -5.33
N TRP A 48 -9.09 -10.29 -5.28
CA TRP A 48 -8.99 -11.32 -6.32
C TRP A 48 -10.21 -12.23 -6.36
N GLN A 49 -10.82 -12.33 -7.54
CA GLN A 49 -12.00 -13.15 -7.79
C GLN A 49 -11.77 -14.13 -8.94
N PRO A 50 -12.29 -15.37 -8.84
CA PRO A 50 -12.34 -16.25 -10.01
C PRO A 50 -13.10 -15.59 -11.16
N ALA A 51 -12.66 -15.85 -12.39
CA ALA A 51 -13.33 -15.36 -13.58
C ALA A 51 -14.80 -15.85 -13.62
N SER A 52 -15.72 -14.93 -13.82
CA SER A 52 -17.14 -15.26 -13.98
C SER A 52 -17.75 -14.39 -15.08
N LYS A 53 -18.87 -14.84 -15.65
CA LYS A 53 -19.62 -14.08 -16.66
C LYS A 53 -20.21 -12.77 -16.13
N LYS A 54 -20.20 -12.56 -14.81
CA LYS A 54 -20.69 -11.35 -14.16
C LYS A 54 -19.61 -10.26 -14.03
N LEU A 55 -18.33 -10.61 -14.24
CA LEU A 55 -17.25 -9.63 -14.19
C LEU A 55 -17.16 -8.86 -15.51
N SER A 56 -17.05 -7.56 -15.39
CA SER A 56 -16.82 -6.64 -16.50
C SER A 56 -15.53 -5.85 -16.26
N MET A 57 -15.04 -5.12 -17.26
CA MET A 57 -13.86 -4.26 -17.12
C MET A 57 -14.00 -3.20 -16.01
N ARG A 58 -15.25 -2.78 -15.70
CA ARG A 58 -15.55 -1.84 -14.61
C ARG A 58 -15.27 -2.42 -13.22
N ASN A 59 -15.27 -3.75 -13.12
CA ASN A 59 -15.02 -4.43 -11.86
C ASN A 59 -13.52 -4.64 -11.62
N LEU A 60 -12.66 -4.42 -12.63
CA LEU A 60 -11.22 -4.60 -12.49
C LEU A 60 -10.63 -3.45 -11.68
N SER A 61 -9.80 -3.77 -10.72
CA SER A 61 -8.95 -2.79 -10.08
C SER A 61 -7.85 -2.34 -11.04
N GLU A 62 -7.52 -1.05 -10.99
CA GLU A 62 -6.41 -0.50 -11.80
C GLU A 62 -6.54 -0.76 -13.31
N TRP A 63 -7.71 -0.52 -13.86
CA TRP A 63 -7.89 -0.42 -15.29
C TRP A 63 -8.09 1.05 -15.68
N PRO A 64 -7.34 1.58 -16.67
CA PRO A 64 -6.24 0.94 -17.44
C PRO A 64 -5.02 0.59 -16.56
N PRO A 65 -4.19 -0.41 -16.97
CA PRO A 65 -3.05 -0.85 -16.18
C PRO A 65 -2.07 0.30 -15.89
N ASN A 66 -1.84 0.57 -14.61
CA ASN A 66 -0.96 1.66 -14.15
C ASN A 66 0.21 1.18 -13.28
N ARG A 67 0.23 -0.11 -12.89
CA ARG A 67 1.34 -0.72 -12.14
C ARG A 67 2.48 -1.03 -13.08
N THR A 68 3.44 -0.12 -13.14
CA THR A 68 4.64 -0.34 -13.94
C THR A 68 5.55 -1.38 -13.31
N ILE A 69 6.24 -2.13 -14.18
CA ILE A 69 7.33 -3.00 -13.80
C ILE A 69 8.63 -2.18 -13.76
N GLY A 70 9.33 -2.22 -12.62
CA GLY A 70 10.55 -1.45 -12.38
C GLY A 70 10.35 -0.21 -11.53
N SER A 71 11.44 0.30 -10.96
CA SER A 71 11.41 1.52 -10.17
C SER A 71 11.33 2.72 -11.07
N ILE A 72 10.15 3.28 -11.19
CA ILE A 72 9.99 4.68 -11.57
C ILE A 72 9.86 5.44 -10.25
N THR A 73 10.62 6.52 -10.10
CA THR A 73 10.63 7.32 -8.89
C THR A 73 9.19 7.59 -8.43
N GLU A 74 8.86 7.14 -7.21
CA GLU A 74 7.64 7.47 -6.46
C GLU A 74 6.32 6.83 -6.88
N LYS A 75 6.29 5.94 -7.87
CA LYS A 75 5.05 5.28 -8.26
C LYS A 75 4.95 3.87 -7.72
N LYS A 76 3.73 3.41 -7.47
CA LYS A 76 3.43 2.03 -7.08
C LYS A 76 4.12 1.06 -8.04
N ASN A 77 5.02 0.26 -7.49
CA ASN A 77 5.95 -0.53 -8.26
C ASN A 77 5.86 -1.98 -7.83
N CYS A 78 5.33 -2.81 -8.71
CA CYS A 78 5.18 -4.24 -8.44
C CYS A 78 6.53 -4.96 -8.36
N GLN A 79 7.57 -4.42 -8.98
CA GLN A 79 8.82 -5.15 -9.15
C GLN A 79 9.89 -4.91 -8.15
N GLN A 80 9.74 -3.98 -7.26
CA GLN A 80 10.54 -4.03 -6.05
C GLN A 80 10.37 -5.36 -5.32
N CYS A 81 9.22 -6.03 -5.54
CA CYS A 81 8.83 -7.25 -4.86
C CYS A 81 8.78 -8.48 -5.79
N HIS A 82 8.60 -8.29 -7.09
CA HIS A 82 8.31 -9.38 -8.03
C HIS A 82 9.38 -9.58 -9.11
N GLY A 83 10.60 -9.10 -8.87
CA GLY A 83 11.71 -9.30 -9.78
C GLY A 83 13.03 -8.89 -9.14
N SER A 84 14.10 -9.03 -9.89
CA SER A 84 15.46 -8.78 -9.40
C SER A 84 16.12 -7.65 -10.17
N GLN A 85 16.54 -6.62 -9.44
CA GLN A 85 17.23 -5.44 -9.96
C GLN A 85 16.51 -4.83 -11.17
N ILE A 86 15.18 -4.67 -11.07
CA ILE A 86 14.37 -4.11 -12.15
C ILE A 86 14.31 -2.59 -12.01
N ILE A 87 14.67 -1.90 -13.05
CA ILE A 87 14.69 -0.44 -13.13
C ILE A 87 13.99 -0.02 -14.43
N ALA A 88 12.99 0.85 -14.34
CA ALA A 88 12.44 1.53 -15.49
C ALA A 88 13.09 2.92 -15.59
N GLY A 89 14.12 3.03 -16.42
CA GLY A 89 14.79 4.30 -16.72
C GLY A 89 14.14 5.00 -17.91
N PHE A 90 14.02 6.33 -17.85
CA PHE A 90 13.59 7.11 -19.02
C PHE A 90 14.79 7.44 -19.91
N ASP A 91 14.70 7.09 -21.18
CA ASP A 91 15.69 7.42 -22.21
C ASP A 91 15.30 8.74 -22.89
N ASN A 92 15.91 9.83 -22.46
CA ASN A 92 15.62 11.16 -22.99
C ASN A 92 15.83 11.27 -24.50
N ASN A 93 16.77 10.51 -25.07
CA ASN A 93 17.03 10.54 -26.52
C ASN A 93 15.91 9.88 -27.32
N ARG A 94 15.24 8.90 -26.73
CA ARG A 94 14.14 8.15 -27.35
C ARG A 94 12.77 8.62 -26.91
N GLY A 95 12.69 9.46 -25.88
CA GLY A 95 11.45 9.89 -25.26
C GLY A 95 10.62 8.75 -24.67
N LYS A 96 11.27 7.65 -24.23
CA LYS A 96 10.57 6.44 -23.77
C LYS A 96 11.27 5.80 -22.59
N TYR A 97 10.51 5.07 -21.80
CA TYR A 97 11.06 4.23 -20.75
C TYR A 97 11.74 2.99 -21.34
N LYS A 98 12.77 2.55 -20.66
CA LYS A 98 13.42 1.26 -20.89
C LYS A 98 13.46 0.52 -19.57
N THR A 99 12.71 -0.57 -19.47
CA THR A 99 12.78 -1.46 -18.32
C THR A 99 14.00 -2.36 -18.46
N LEU A 100 14.93 -2.21 -17.53
CA LEU A 100 16.13 -3.06 -17.39
C LEU A 100 15.91 -3.99 -16.21
N PHE A 101 16.33 -5.23 -16.32
CA PHE A 101 16.23 -6.23 -15.24
C PHE A 101 17.36 -7.25 -15.34
N SER A 102 17.77 -7.79 -14.21
CA SER A 102 18.61 -8.98 -14.18
C SER A 102 17.75 -10.21 -14.44
N GLU A 103 16.64 -10.33 -13.73
CA GLU A 103 15.63 -11.37 -13.93
C GLU A 103 14.23 -10.82 -13.61
N LEU A 104 13.20 -11.34 -14.30
CA LEU A 104 11.80 -11.03 -14.00
C LEU A 104 11.27 -11.82 -12.79
N THR A 105 12.10 -12.67 -12.19
CA THR A 105 11.84 -13.43 -10.98
C THR A 105 12.81 -13.03 -9.87
N ILE A 106 12.56 -13.50 -8.66
CA ILE A 106 13.46 -13.29 -7.52
C ILE A 106 14.68 -14.20 -7.68
N ASN A 107 15.88 -13.61 -7.74
CA ASN A 107 17.15 -14.31 -7.79
C ASN A 107 17.84 -14.39 -6.42
N CYS A 108 19.00 -15.06 -6.37
CA CYS A 108 19.77 -15.23 -5.13
C CYS A 108 20.16 -13.90 -4.49
N GLU A 109 20.54 -12.90 -5.30
CA GLU A 109 20.98 -11.60 -4.82
C GLU A 109 19.88 -10.79 -4.14
N SER A 110 18.60 -11.07 -4.46
CA SER A 110 17.46 -10.43 -3.82
C SER A 110 17.34 -10.76 -2.31
N CYS A 111 17.95 -11.87 -1.87
CA CYS A 111 17.98 -12.28 -0.46
C CYS A 111 19.37 -12.25 0.15
N HIS A 112 20.41 -12.49 -0.66
CA HIS A 112 21.78 -12.69 -0.21
C HIS A 112 22.73 -11.51 -0.53
N GLY A 113 22.22 -10.46 -1.20
CA GLY A 113 23.04 -9.33 -1.66
C GLY A 113 23.94 -9.69 -2.84
N PRO A 114 24.86 -8.78 -3.25
CA PRO A 114 25.67 -8.94 -4.45
C PRO A 114 26.52 -10.20 -4.45
N GLY A 115 26.38 -11.04 -5.48
CA GLY A 115 27.04 -12.35 -5.58
C GLY A 115 28.42 -12.36 -6.23
N LYS A 116 28.94 -11.22 -6.70
CA LYS A 116 30.23 -11.15 -7.43
C LYS A 116 31.39 -11.72 -6.62
N GLU A 117 31.49 -11.35 -5.35
CA GLU A 117 32.56 -11.84 -4.46
C GLU A 117 32.43 -13.34 -4.20
N HIS A 118 31.20 -13.82 -4.00
CA HIS A 118 30.92 -15.25 -3.86
C HIS A 118 31.41 -16.04 -5.08
N LEU A 119 31.06 -15.61 -6.27
CA LEU A 119 31.51 -16.25 -7.52
C LEU A 119 33.05 -16.27 -7.62
N THR A 120 33.70 -15.16 -7.27
CA THR A 120 35.17 -15.07 -7.29
C THR A 120 35.80 -16.06 -6.31
N LEU A 121 35.28 -16.14 -5.08
CA LEU A 121 35.77 -17.08 -4.08
C LEU A 121 35.59 -18.54 -4.50
N MET A 122 34.45 -18.86 -5.11
CA MET A 122 34.15 -20.23 -5.58
C MET A 122 35.02 -20.62 -6.81
N GLN A 123 35.23 -19.71 -7.75
CA GLN A 123 36.04 -19.97 -8.95
C GLN A 123 37.52 -20.19 -8.65
N PHE A 124 38.07 -19.47 -7.70
CA PHE A 124 39.51 -19.56 -7.37
C PHE A 124 39.84 -20.64 -6.32
N GLY A 125 38.86 -21.46 -5.91
CA GLY A 125 39.10 -22.57 -4.97
C GLY A 125 39.73 -22.14 -3.65
N LYS A 126 39.69 -20.84 -3.34
CA LYS A 126 40.22 -20.34 -2.06
C LYS A 126 39.37 -20.89 -0.94
N SER A 127 39.97 -21.66 -0.08
CA SER A 127 39.40 -22.10 1.18
C SER A 127 38.60 -20.97 1.80
N ILE A 128 37.28 -21.19 1.91
CA ILE A 128 36.39 -20.29 2.62
C ILE A 128 37.01 -20.05 3.98
N VAL A 129 37.44 -18.83 4.24
CA VAL A 129 37.85 -18.43 5.60
C VAL A 129 36.64 -18.72 6.47
N LYS A 130 36.82 -19.62 7.44
CA LYS A 130 35.79 -20.29 8.24
C LYS A 130 34.53 -19.45 8.38
N GLY A 131 33.47 -19.76 7.55
CA GLY A 131 32.17 -19.11 7.58
C GLY A 131 31.95 -17.92 6.64
N TYR A 132 32.97 -17.38 5.97
CA TYR A 132 32.78 -16.28 5.01
C TYR A 132 32.60 -16.81 3.60
N THR A 133 31.41 -16.59 3.04
CA THR A 133 31.01 -17.10 1.72
C THR A 133 30.96 -16.04 0.63
N GLY A 134 31.23 -14.78 0.94
CA GLY A 134 31.13 -13.66 -0.01
C GLY A 134 29.68 -13.23 -0.34
N ILE A 135 28.70 -13.78 0.37
CA ILE A 135 27.28 -13.38 0.32
C ILE A 135 26.69 -13.32 1.73
N GLN A 136 25.64 -12.55 1.91
CA GLN A 136 24.94 -12.42 3.19
C GLN A 136 24.19 -13.72 3.53
N SER A 137 24.44 -14.27 4.71
CA SER A 137 23.67 -15.40 5.23
C SER A 137 22.58 -14.90 6.19
N LEU A 138 21.32 -15.26 5.95
CA LEU A 138 20.23 -14.88 6.86
C LEU A 138 20.39 -15.47 8.27
N LYS A 139 21.13 -16.58 8.40
CA LYS A 139 21.45 -17.20 9.70
C LYS A 139 22.38 -16.37 10.58
N THR A 140 23.17 -15.47 9.99
CA THR A 140 24.12 -14.62 10.72
C THR A 140 23.56 -13.25 11.05
N LEU A 141 22.37 -12.94 10.57
CA LEU A 141 21.66 -11.70 10.84
C LEU A 141 20.96 -11.73 12.20
N SER A 142 20.88 -10.57 12.83
CA SER A 142 19.97 -10.39 13.97
C SER A 142 18.52 -10.65 13.55
N LYS A 143 17.64 -10.89 14.51
CA LYS A 143 16.21 -11.09 14.27
C LYS A 143 15.60 -9.94 13.45
N LYS A 144 15.90 -8.69 13.82
CA LYS A 144 15.41 -7.49 13.12
C LYS A 144 15.94 -7.41 11.69
N GLU A 145 17.24 -7.62 11.48
CA GLU A 145 17.85 -7.56 10.15
C GLU A 145 17.34 -8.68 9.23
N SER A 146 17.17 -9.90 9.76
CA SER A 146 16.61 -11.02 8.98
C SER A 146 15.22 -10.71 8.46
N VAL A 147 14.35 -10.09 9.27
CA VAL A 147 13.00 -9.68 8.84
C VAL A 147 13.06 -8.58 7.80
N LYS A 148 14.00 -7.62 7.87
CA LYS A 148 14.16 -6.56 6.88
C LYS A 148 14.45 -7.09 5.47
N VAL A 149 15.19 -8.20 5.35
CA VAL A 149 15.40 -8.87 4.05
C VAL A 149 14.07 -9.28 3.42
N CYS A 150 13.13 -9.77 4.21
CA CYS A 150 11.79 -10.13 3.72
C CYS A 150 10.89 -8.89 3.55
N ALA A 151 11.03 -7.90 4.43
CA ALA A 151 10.25 -6.68 4.44
C ALA A 151 10.45 -5.83 3.17
N GLN A 152 11.57 -5.96 2.44
CA GLN A 152 11.75 -5.32 1.14
C GLN A 152 10.61 -5.66 0.15
N CYS A 153 9.96 -6.81 0.32
CA CYS A 153 8.82 -7.26 -0.49
C CYS A 153 7.54 -7.40 0.33
N HIS A 154 7.63 -7.82 1.59
CA HIS A 154 6.50 -8.25 2.41
C HIS A 154 6.07 -7.24 3.48
N ALA A 155 6.42 -5.96 3.34
CA ALA A 155 5.94 -4.90 4.22
C ALA A 155 5.35 -3.72 3.43
N LEU A 156 4.41 -3.02 4.05
CA LEU A 156 3.97 -1.72 3.57
C LEU A 156 5.06 -0.68 3.88
N LYS A 157 5.52 0.00 2.86
CA LYS A 157 6.61 0.96 2.96
C LYS A 157 6.54 2.02 1.88
N ASP A 158 7.19 3.13 2.11
CA ASP A 158 7.48 4.14 1.12
C ASP A 158 8.89 3.93 0.57
N LEU A 159 9.03 4.09 -0.73
CA LEU A 159 10.32 4.05 -1.41
C LEU A 159 10.98 5.42 -1.29
N ILE A 160 12.18 5.46 -0.70
CA ILE A 160 13.01 6.67 -0.62
C ILE A 160 13.92 6.73 -1.86
N ARG A 161 14.55 5.63 -2.20
CA ARG A 161 15.36 5.48 -3.44
C ARG A 161 15.36 4.03 -3.93
N PRO A 162 15.50 3.78 -5.24
CA PRO A 162 15.58 2.44 -5.79
C PRO A 162 16.96 1.79 -5.57
N GLY A 163 17.05 0.49 -5.82
CA GLY A 163 18.33 -0.24 -5.92
C GLY A 163 18.79 -0.91 -4.62
N TYR A 164 17.89 -1.15 -3.66
CA TYR A 164 18.22 -1.92 -2.45
C TYR A 164 18.65 -3.35 -2.78
N LEU A 165 19.72 -3.77 -2.11
CA LEU A 165 20.13 -5.18 -2.01
C LEU A 165 20.44 -5.51 -0.55
N PRO A 166 20.16 -6.73 -0.07
CA PRO A 166 20.51 -7.16 1.27
C PRO A 166 22.01 -6.96 1.58
N GLY A 167 22.29 -6.48 2.76
CA GLY A 167 23.63 -6.03 3.16
C GLY A 167 23.83 -4.51 3.04
N MET A 168 22.95 -3.82 2.33
CA MET A 168 22.84 -2.36 2.38
C MET A 168 21.96 -1.94 3.56
N ASP A 169 22.08 -0.68 3.96
CA ASP A 169 21.22 -0.12 5.00
C ASP A 169 19.79 0.05 4.46
N PHE A 170 18.84 -0.74 4.99
CA PHE A 170 17.44 -0.76 4.58
C PHE A 170 16.79 0.63 4.68
N GLU A 171 17.15 1.38 5.70
CA GLU A 171 16.63 2.70 6.00
C GLU A 171 17.06 3.78 4.99
N ASP A 172 18.07 3.53 4.19
CA ASP A 172 18.43 4.42 3.07
C ASP A 172 17.45 4.33 1.91
N PHE A 173 16.74 3.21 1.80
CA PHE A 173 15.89 2.89 0.64
C PHE A 173 14.42 2.94 0.94
N PHE A 174 14.05 2.64 2.19
CA PHE A 174 12.64 2.48 2.56
C PHE A 174 12.32 3.19 3.89
N SER A 175 11.10 3.65 4.01
CA SER A 175 10.43 4.02 5.26
C SER A 175 9.25 3.11 5.46
N THR A 176 9.18 2.40 6.59
CA THR A 176 8.08 1.50 6.89
C THR A 176 6.82 2.31 7.18
N LYS A 177 5.70 1.95 6.56
CA LYS A 177 4.43 2.61 6.83
C LYS A 177 3.90 2.20 8.18
N PHE A 178 3.52 3.19 8.95
CA PHE A 178 2.79 2.99 10.18
C PHE A 178 1.30 2.77 9.93
N SER A 179 0.64 2.03 10.82
CA SER A 179 -0.79 1.85 10.74
C SER A 179 -1.52 3.16 11.00
N MET A 180 -2.40 3.53 10.07
CA MET A 180 -3.37 4.60 10.25
C MET A 180 -4.67 3.92 10.69
N LEU A 181 -5.10 4.15 11.93
CA LEU A 181 -6.25 3.47 12.52
C LEU A 181 -7.50 3.60 11.65
N GLY A 182 -8.09 2.45 11.29
CA GLY A 182 -9.29 2.38 10.47
C GLY A 182 -9.13 2.82 9.01
N GLU A 183 -8.02 3.44 8.63
CA GLU A 183 -7.75 3.79 7.24
C GLU A 183 -7.23 2.58 6.46
N ASN A 184 -7.82 2.34 5.30
CA ASN A 184 -7.31 1.31 4.39
C ASN A 184 -5.81 1.60 4.07
N PRO A 185 -4.90 0.64 4.20
CA PRO A 185 -5.12 -0.80 4.28
C PRO A 185 -5.06 -1.41 5.70
N TYR A 186 -5.40 -0.70 6.74
CA TYR A 186 -5.32 -1.18 8.12
C TYR A 186 -6.69 -1.48 8.73
N PHE A 187 -6.70 -2.40 9.69
CA PHE A 187 -7.81 -2.60 10.61
C PHE A 187 -7.72 -1.61 11.76
N PRO A 188 -8.81 -1.42 12.54
CA PRO A 188 -8.81 -0.52 13.68
C PRO A 188 -7.77 -0.83 14.76
N ASP A 189 -7.34 -2.08 14.88
CA ASP A 189 -6.29 -2.52 15.82
C ASP A 189 -4.87 -2.41 15.23
N GLY A 190 -4.71 -1.85 14.05
CA GLY A 190 -3.44 -1.64 13.39
C GLY A 190 -2.93 -2.83 12.58
N ARG A 191 -3.62 -3.98 12.59
CA ARG A 191 -3.29 -5.10 11.70
C ARG A 191 -3.42 -4.66 10.24
N VAL A 192 -2.53 -5.17 9.38
CA VAL A 192 -2.59 -4.88 7.95
C VAL A 192 -3.65 -5.75 7.28
N ARG A 193 -4.57 -5.13 6.57
CA ARG A 193 -5.74 -5.73 5.91
C ARG A 193 -5.43 -6.30 4.52
N ALA A 194 -4.45 -5.72 3.83
CA ALA A 194 -4.18 -5.96 2.43
C ALA A 194 -2.74 -6.46 2.20
N PHE A 195 -2.25 -6.38 0.97
CA PHE A 195 -0.88 -6.71 0.61
C PHE A 195 0.16 -6.15 1.61
N GLY A 196 1.10 -6.97 2.04
CA GLY A 196 2.16 -6.58 2.99
C GLY A 196 1.87 -6.91 4.45
N TYR A 197 0.72 -7.56 4.75
CA TYR A 197 0.38 -7.89 6.14
C TYR A 197 1.33 -8.90 6.81
N GLN A 198 2.29 -9.48 6.09
CA GLN A 198 3.38 -10.25 6.71
C GLN A 198 4.17 -9.41 7.71
N GLN A 199 4.17 -8.09 7.60
CA GLN A 199 4.73 -7.23 8.64
C GLN A 199 4.00 -7.37 9.99
N ASN A 200 2.77 -7.93 10.03
CA ASN A 200 2.08 -8.26 11.26
C ASN A 200 2.87 -9.26 12.14
N HIS A 201 3.79 -10.03 11.54
CA HIS A 201 4.65 -10.95 12.28
C HIS A 201 5.46 -10.27 13.38
N ILE A 202 5.91 -9.03 13.19
CA ILE A 202 6.66 -8.28 14.20
C ILE A 202 5.83 -7.97 15.47
N PHE A 203 4.51 -8.15 15.44
CA PHE A 203 3.59 -8.02 16.58
C PHE A 203 3.23 -9.36 17.22
N SER A 204 3.61 -10.48 16.59
CA SER A 204 3.35 -11.79 17.18
C SER A 204 4.16 -12.01 18.45
N ASP A 205 3.59 -12.70 19.43
CA ASP A 205 4.33 -13.13 20.61
C ASP A 205 5.56 -13.97 20.23
N CYS A 206 5.50 -14.70 19.12
CA CYS A 206 6.61 -15.48 18.58
C CYS A 206 7.83 -14.62 18.21
N PHE A 207 7.59 -13.42 17.68
CA PHE A 207 8.65 -12.46 17.37
C PHE A 207 9.04 -11.63 18.60
N LEU A 208 8.08 -11.09 19.33
CA LEU A 208 8.33 -10.17 20.44
C LEU A 208 9.05 -10.85 21.61
N ASN A 209 8.49 -11.98 22.05
CA ASN A 209 8.94 -12.72 23.21
C ASN A 209 9.83 -13.92 22.86
N GLY A 210 9.92 -14.28 21.58
CA GLY A 210 10.72 -15.36 21.04
C GLY A 210 11.81 -14.89 20.09
N SER A 211 12.38 -15.84 19.36
CA SER A 211 13.44 -15.61 18.36
C SER A 211 12.97 -15.85 16.92
N MET A 212 11.67 -16.08 16.71
CA MET A 212 11.14 -16.51 15.42
C MET A 212 11.32 -15.44 14.33
N THR A 213 11.81 -15.90 13.19
CA THR A 213 11.93 -15.12 11.95
C THR A 213 11.16 -15.80 10.83
N CYS A 214 11.05 -15.16 9.67
CA CYS A 214 10.32 -15.72 8.53
C CYS A 214 10.86 -17.09 8.09
N ILE A 215 12.18 -17.27 8.14
CA ILE A 215 12.84 -18.51 7.72
C ILE A 215 12.68 -19.66 8.72
N ASP A 216 12.07 -19.47 9.86
CA ASP A 216 11.81 -20.54 10.82
C ASP A 216 10.56 -21.35 10.45
N CYS A 217 9.70 -20.79 9.59
CA CYS A 217 8.53 -21.48 9.02
C CYS A 217 8.61 -21.62 7.50
N HIS A 218 9.28 -20.70 6.81
CA HIS A 218 9.37 -20.67 5.35
C HIS A 218 10.74 -21.13 4.87
N ASN A 219 10.76 -22.02 3.86
CA ASN A 219 11.97 -22.34 3.11
C ASN A 219 11.97 -21.57 1.80
N PRO A 220 12.72 -20.45 1.71
CA PRO A 220 12.71 -19.61 0.52
C PRO A 220 13.33 -20.29 -0.71
N HIS A 221 14.21 -21.31 -0.53
CA HIS A 221 14.84 -22.00 -1.64
C HIS A 221 13.91 -23.00 -2.34
N SER A 222 12.96 -23.60 -1.61
CA SER A 222 12.00 -24.54 -2.18
C SER A 222 10.61 -23.95 -2.34
N ASN A 223 10.39 -22.70 -1.89
CA ASN A 223 9.05 -22.11 -1.75
C ASN A 223 8.10 -23.00 -0.92
N GLY A 224 8.66 -23.75 0.03
CA GLY A 224 7.98 -24.68 0.91
C GLY A 224 7.96 -24.20 2.36
N TYR A 225 7.59 -25.13 3.24
CA TYR A 225 7.49 -24.91 4.68
C TYR A 225 8.46 -25.82 5.43
N GLN A 226 8.89 -25.39 6.58
CA GLN A 226 9.80 -26.12 7.44
C GLN A 226 9.53 -25.82 8.92
N ASP A 227 10.00 -26.69 9.80
CA ASP A 227 10.04 -26.42 11.22
C ASP A 227 11.29 -25.60 11.61
N ILE A 228 11.40 -25.22 12.87
CA ILE A 228 12.57 -24.45 13.37
C ILE A 228 13.90 -25.20 13.24
N ASN A 229 13.86 -26.54 13.16
CA ASN A 229 15.04 -27.38 12.93
C ASN A 229 15.37 -27.56 11.44
N ARG A 230 14.66 -26.87 10.55
CA ARG A 230 14.80 -26.93 9.09
C ARG A 230 14.36 -28.26 8.48
N VAL A 231 13.55 -29.03 9.18
CA VAL A 231 12.91 -30.21 8.63
C VAL A 231 11.78 -29.77 7.71
N ALA A 232 11.80 -30.22 6.46
CA ALA A 232 10.75 -29.91 5.50
C ALA A 232 9.40 -30.47 5.95
N LEU A 233 8.36 -29.66 5.81
CA LEU A 233 6.99 -30.00 6.15
C LEU A 233 6.18 -30.26 4.88
N GLU A 234 5.09 -31.01 5.03
CA GLU A 234 4.26 -31.42 3.90
C GLU A 234 3.66 -30.20 3.17
N ASP A 235 3.06 -29.29 3.94
CA ASP A 235 2.46 -28.07 3.41
C ASP A 235 2.37 -26.95 4.45
N ARG A 236 1.67 -25.88 4.09
CA ARG A 236 1.42 -24.70 4.96
C ARG A 236 0.49 -24.95 6.14
N PHE A 237 -0.20 -26.09 6.17
CA PHE A 237 -1.13 -26.45 7.22
C PHE A 237 -0.53 -27.49 8.18
N ASP A 238 0.69 -27.94 7.90
CA ASP A 238 1.38 -28.89 8.77
C ASP A 238 1.67 -28.25 10.14
N ASN A 239 1.17 -28.89 11.18
CA ASN A 239 1.31 -28.42 12.56
C ASN A 239 2.77 -28.43 13.05
N GLY A 240 3.69 -29.11 12.37
CA GLY A 240 5.12 -29.10 12.66
C GLY A 240 5.72 -27.70 12.75
N GLN A 241 5.16 -26.72 12.02
CA GLN A 241 5.55 -25.31 12.13
C GLN A 241 5.45 -24.77 13.56
N CYS A 242 4.50 -25.27 14.33
CA CYS A 242 4.16 -24.76 15.66
C CYS A 242 4.58 -25.72 16.79
N LEU A 243 4.44 -27.01 16.57
CA LEU A 243 4.54 -28.03 17.62
C LEU A 243 5.97 -28.27 18.11
N THR A 244 6.98 -27.90 17.32
CA THR A 244 8.38 -27.96 17.75
C THR A 244 8.67 -27.00 18.91
N CYS A 245 7.98 -25.85 18.96
CA CYS A 245 8.06 -24.90 20.08
C CYS A 245 6.94 -25.15 21.10
N HIS A 246 5.71 -25.45 20.65
CA HIS A 246 4.54 -25.68 21.50
C HIS A 246 4.37 -27.18 21.86
N VAL A 247 5.41 -27.80 22.39
CA VAL A 247 5.49 -29.25 22.69
C VAL A 247 4.32 -29.74 23.56
N ALA A 248 3.89 -28.95 24.54
CA ALA A 248 2.75 -29.31 25.39
C ALA A 248 1.43 -29.46 24.61
N LYS A 249 1.29 -28.81 23.45
CA LYS A 249 0.12 -28.95 22.58
C LYS A 249 0.25 -30.12 21.63
N ALA A 250 1.49 -30.51 21.25
CA ALA A 250 1.76 -31.66 20.39
C ALA A 250 1.15 -32.96 20.96
N ASN A 251 1.23 -33.14 22.26
CA ASN A 251 0.74 -34.34 22.93
C ASN A 251 -0.80 -34.41 23.08
N ASN A 252 -1.50 -33.31 22.81
CA ASN A 252 -2.95 -33.25 23.04
C ASN A 252 -3.66 -32.24 22.10
N ILE A 253 -3.45 -32.39 20.81
CA ILE A 253 -4.04 -31.51 19.79
C ILE A 253 -5.57 -31.48 19.92
N ARG A 254 -6.21 -32.64 20.08
CA ARG A 254 -7.67 -32.74 20.16
C ARG A 254 -8.25 -31.99 21.37
N ALA A 255 -7.61 -32.09 22.53
CA ALA A 255 -8.08 -31.40 23.72
C ALA A 255 -7.85 -29.89 23.66
N HIS A 256 -6.90 -29.44 22.81
CA HIS A 256 -6.72 -28.01 22.58
C HIS A 256 -7.67 -27.49 21.50
N THR A 257 -7.88 -28.21 20.41
CA THR A 257 -8.65 -27.72 19.26
C THR A 257 -10.13 -28.06 19.33
N PHE A 258 -10.51 -29.08 20.13
CA PHE A 258 -11.86 -29.69 20.20
C PHE A 258 -12.38 -30.20 18.85
N HIS A 259 -11.46 -30.40 17.89
CA HIS A 259 -11.75 -30.94 16.57
C HIS A 259 -11.12 -32.32 16.37
N LYS A 260 -11.66 -33.04 15.39
CA LYS A 260 -11.12 -34.38 15.01
C LYS A 260 -9.70 -34.19 14.45
N ILE A 261 -8.74 -34.99 14.94
CA ILE A 261 -7.38 -35.02 14.44
C ILE A 261 -7.39 -35.29 12.92
N GLY A 262 -6.58 -34.56 12.16
CA GLY A 262 -6.52 -34.65 10.69
C GLY A 262 -7.62 -33.85 9.97
N SER A 263 -8.56 -33.21 10.70
CA SER A 263 -9.48 -32.25 10.09
C SER A 263 -8.85 -30.86 9.99
N GLN A 264 -9.40 -30.00 9.14
CA GLN A 264 -8.99 -28.60 9.03
C GLN A 264 -9.04 -27.86 10.38
N GLY A 265 -10.02 -28.15 11.22
CA GLY A 265 -10.13 -27.57 12.57
C GLY A 265 -9.06 -28.04 13.56
N SER A 266 -8.27 -29.10 13.23
CA SER A 266 -7.12 -29.51 14.03
C SER A 266 -5.79 -28.92 13.59
N GLN A 267 -5.81 -28.08 12.55
CA GLN A 267 -4.64 -27.37 12.07
C GLN A 267 -4.45 -26.07 12.87
N CYS A 268 -3.25 -25.85 13.42
CA CYS A 268 -2.94 -24.67 14.24
C CYS A 268 -3.17 -23.36 13.47
N THR A 269 -2.76 -23.36 12.20
CA THR A 269 -2.89 -22.18 11.32
C THR A 269 -4.33 -21.80 11.04
N SER A 270 -5.26 -22.76 10.99
CA SER A 270 -6.69 -22.48 10.73
C SER A 270 -7.32 -21.56 11.80
N CYS A 271 -6.82 -21.61 13.03
CA CYS A 271 -7.33 -20.82 14.14
C CYS A 271 -6.44 -19.61 14.43
N HIS A 272 -5.11 -19.77 14.46
CA HIS A 272 -4.15 -18.75 14.86
C HIS A 272 -3.64 -17.90 13.71
N MET A 273 -3.87 -18.31 12.46
CA MET A 273 -3.47 -17.58 11.25
C MET A 273 -4.63 -17.56 10.23
N PRO A 274 -5.81 -17.05 10.60
CA PRO A 274 -6.96 -17.03 9.69
C PRO A 274 -6.64 -16.21 8.44
N PHE A 275 -7.30 -16.53 7.33
CA PHE A 275 -7.14 -15.77 6.11
C PHE A 275 -7.80 -14.39 6.24
N GLN A 276 -7.02 -13.33 6.10
CA GLN A 276 -7.49 -11.95 6.11
C GLN A 276 -7.70 -11.39 4.70
N GLN A 277 -7.14 -12.08 3.70
CA GLN A 277 -7.27 -11.70 2.30
C GLN A 277 -7.47 -12.97 1.46
N HIS A 278 -8.44 -12.92 0.53
CA HIS A 278 -8.77 -14.02 -0.38
C HIS A 278 -9.21 -15.32 0.33
N GLU A 279 -9.90 -15.21 1.45
CA GLU A 279 -10.37 -16.34 2.25
C GLU A 279 -11.22 -17.32 1.45
N ALA A 280 -11.98 -16.84 0.47
CA ALA A 280 -12.82 -17.66 -0.41
C ALA A 280 -12.02 -18.70 -1.22
N VAL A 281 -10.74 -18.46 -1.44
CA VAL A 281 -9.82 -19.32 -2.19
C VAL A 281 -8.67 -19.85 -1.31
N GLY A 282 -8.69 -19.55 -0.02
CA GLY A 282 -7.59 -19.79 0.91
C GLY A 282 -7.16 -21.22 1.04
N SER A 283 -8.09 -22.17 0.98
CA SER A 283 -7.78 -23.61 1.00
C SER A 283 -7.17 -24.13 -0.31
N GLN A 284 -7.39 -23.44 -1.42
CA GLN A 284 -7.01 -23.87 -2.77
C GLN A 284 -5.73 -23.17 -3.25
N LEU A 285 -5.59 -21.87 -3.00
CA LEU A 285 -4.54 -21.05 -3.57
C LEU A 285 -3.57 -20.52 -2.52
N LYS A 286 -2.26 -20.62 -2.80
CA LYS A 286 -1.21 -20.12 -1.91
C LYS A 286 -1.19 -18.59 -1.75
N PHE A 287 -1.81 -17.83 -2.63
CA PHE A 287 -1.86 -16.37 -2.48
C PHE A 287 -2.99 -15.88 -1.57
N ALA A 288 -3.89 -16.76 -1.11
CA ALA A 288 -4.73 -16.45 0.03
C ALA A 288 -3.85 -16.21 1.25
N ARG A 289 -4.14 -15.15 1.97
CA ARG A 289 -3.15 -14.62 2.90
C ARG A 289 -3.60 -14.76 4.34
N ALA A 290 -2.77 -15.43 5.14
CA ALA A 290 -3.01 -15.70 6.54
C ALA A 290 -2.50 -14.58 7.45
N ASP A 291 -3.18 -14.31 8.56
CA ASP A 291 -2.75 -13.37 9.58
C ASP A 291 -1.45 -13.85 10.26
N HIS A 292 -0.41 -13.04 10.22
CA HIS A 292 0.89 -13.34 10.82
C HIS A 292 1.05 -12.75 12.24
N THR A 293 0.01 -12.18 12.83
CA THR A 293 0.04 -11.84 14.27
C THR A 293 0.02 -13.09 15.15
N ILE A 294 -0.40 -14.24 14.59
CA ILE A 294 -0.46 -15.54 15.27
C ILE A 294 -1.23 -15.40 16.59
N SER A 295 -2.34 -14.71 16.52
CA SER A 295 -3.09 -14.30 17.69
C SER A 295 -4.04 -15.38 18.21
N ILE A 296 -4.50 -15.23 19.46
CA ILE A 296 -5.60 -16.03 20.01
C ILE A 296 -6.91 -15.56 19.34
N PRO A 297 -7.70 -16.45 18.72
CA PRO A 297 -8.98 -16.06 18.12
C PRO A 297 -9.92 -15.41 19.13
N ARG A 298 -10.54 -14.29 18.74
CA ARG A 298 -11.45 -13.51 19.58
C ARG A 298 -12.70 -13.11 18.79
N PRO A 299 -13.65 -14.01 18.57
CA PRO A 299 -14.76 -13.82 17.64
C PRO A 299 -15.53 -12.51 17.80
N LYS A 300 -15.86 -12.13 19.04
CA LYS A 300 -16.57 -10.85 19.32
C LYS A 300 -15.73 -9.62 19.03
N LEU A 301 -14.42 -9.71 19.24
CA LEU A 301 -13.50 -8.63 18.92
C LEU A 301 -13.32 -8.50 17.42
N ASP A 302 -13.11 -9.62 16.72
CA ASP A 302 -12.97 -9.64 15.27
C ASP A 302 -14.21 -9.06 14.57
N GLU A 303 -15.43 -9.41 15.06
CA GLU A 303 -16.68 -8.81 14.55
C GLU A 303 -16.70 -7.28 14.76
N LYS A 304 -16.35 -6.82 15.95
CA LYS A 304 -16.29 -5.38 16.29
C LYS A 304 -15.32 -4.63 15.38
N LEU A 305 -14.19 -5.23 15.05
CA LEU A 305 -13.13 -4.63 14.24
C LEU A 305 -13.34 -4.83 12.73
N GLY A 306 -14.36 -5.58 12.32
CA GLY A 306 -14.57 -5.95 10.91
C GLY A 306 -13.48 -6.87 10.34
N VAL A 307 -12.86 -7.68 11.19
CA VAL A 307 -11.83 -8.64 10.85
C VAL A 307 -12.45 -10.00 10.54
N ASN A 308 -11.96 -10.70 9.53
CA ASN A 308 -12.44 -12.04 9.18
C ASN A 308 -12.16 -13.02 10.32
N ASN A 309 -13.23 -13.52 10.91
CA ASN A 309 -13.18 -14.42 12.06
C ASN A 309 -12.70 -15.83 11.66
N ALA A 310 -11.74 -16.37 12.37
CA ALA A 310 -11.20 -17.71 12.13
C ALA A 310 -12.28 -18.81 12.11
N CYS A 311 -13.20 -18.78 13.06
CA CYS A 311 -14.23 -19.81 13.19
C CYS A 311 -15.24 -19.77 12.03
N GLN A 312 -15.67 -18.58 11.63
CA GLN A 312 -16.66 -18.40 10.56
C GLN A 312 -16.12 -18.70 9.17
N GLN A 313 -14.80 -18.83 8.98
CA GLN A 313 -14.26 -19.32 7.71
C GLN A 313 -14.74 -20.74 7.39
N CYS A 314 -15.04 -21.54 8.42
CA CYS A 314 -15.61 -22.88 8.30
C CYS A 314 -17.07 -22.93 8.79
N HIS A 315 -17.40 -22.34 9.92
CA HIS A 315 -18.71 -22.37 10.56
C HIS A 315 -19.61 -21.20 10.14
N LYS A 316 -19.83 -21.05 8.84
CA LYS A 316 -20.51 -19.88 8.22
C LYS A 316 -21.94 -19.63 8.75
N ASN A 317 -22.62 -20.67 9.23
CA ASN A 317 -24.02 -20.59 9.69
C ASN A 317 -24.16 -20.33 11.19
N LEU A 318 -23.05 -20.28 11.94
CA LEU A 318 -23.09 -20.00 13.39
C LEU A 318 -22.96 -18.50 13.65
N SER A 319 -23.78 -18.01 14.58
CA SER A 319 -23.63 -16.63 15.05
C SER A 319 -22.36 -16.49 15.90
N ILE A 320 -21.79 -15.27 15.91
CA ILE A 320 -20.62 -14.94 16.74
C ILE A 320 -20.88 -15.22 18.21
N GLN A 321 -22.10 -14.96 18.69
CA GLN A 321 -22.46 -15.24 20.09
C GLN A 321 -22.33 -16.74 20.41
N VAL A 322 -22.90 -17.62 19.58
CA VAL A 322 -22.79 -19.09 19.76
C VAL A 322 -21.32 -19.53 19.76
N ILE A 323 -20.53 -19.02 18.84
CA ILE A 323 -19.08 -19.35 18.76
C ILE A 323 -18.36 -18.87 20.03
N ALA A 324 -18.62 -17.65 20.48
CA ALA A 324 -17.96 -17.08 21.65
C ALA A 324 -18.33 -17.81 22.94
N ASP A 325 -19.59 -18.21 23.08
CA ASP A 325 -20.05 -18.99 24.23
C ASP A 325 -19.40 -20.37 24.25
N GLN A 326 -19.32 -21.04 23.09
CA GLN A 326 -18.62 -22.32 22.97
C GLN A 326 -17.13 -22.22 23.29
N MET A 327 -16.47 -21.13 22.85
CA MET A 327 -15.06 -20.90 23.19
C MET A 327 -14.87 -20.67 24.69
N LYS A 328 -15.79 -19.97 25.32
CA LYS A 328 -15.77 -19.78 26.79
C LYS A 328 -15.92 -21.09 27.55
N ASP A 329 -16.80 -21.98 27.07
CA ASP A 329 -16.97 -23.32 27.66
C ASP A 329 -15.70 -24.17 27.49
N TRP A 330 -14.99 -24.05 26.36
CA TRP A 330 -13.79 -24.84 26.08
C TRP A 330 -12.52 -24.34 26.77
N TYR A 331 -12.33 -23.01 26.81
CA TYR A 331 -11.06 -22.40 27.21
C TYR A 331 -11.17 -21.56 28.49
N GLY A 332 -12.38 -21.30 29.00
CA GLY A 332 -12.58 -20.35 30.09
C GLY A 332 -12.28 -18.91 29.67
N GLU A 333 -11.69 -18.15 30.56
CA GLU A 333 -11.29 -16.78 30.27
C GLU A 333 -9.99 -16.80 29.43
N LEU A 334 -10.03 -16.10 28.30
CA LEU A 334 -8.86 -15.97 27.42
C LEU A 334 -7.81 -15.05 28.04
N LYS A 335 -6.53 -15.27 27.68
CA LYS A 335 -5.46 -14.33 28.04
C LYS A 335 -5.91 -12.90 27.70
N PRO A 336 -5.80 -11.94 28.62
CA PRO A 336 -6.21 -10.57 28.34
C PRO A 336 -5.43 -9.98 27.16
N LEU A 337 -6.04 -9.06 26.45
CA LEU A 337 -5.37 -8.26 25.44
C LEU A 337 -4.28 -7.41 26.12
N HIS A 338 -3.25 -7.07 25.34
CA HIS A 338 -2.29 -6.07 25.79
C HIS A 338 -3.02 -4.75 26.10
N GLN A 339 -2.60 -4.04 27.14
CA GLN A 339 -3.29 -2.83 27.58
C GLN A 339 -3.37 -1.76 26.49
N LEU A 340 -2.32 -1.59 25.70
CA LEU A 340 -2.31 -0.69 24.54
C LEU A 340 -3.31 -1.09 23.47
N GLU A 341 -3.40 -2.38 23.15
CA GLU A 341 -4.33 -2.92 22.16
C GLU A 341 -5.78 -2.71 22.63
N SER A 342 -6.06 -3.00 23.91
CA SER A 342 -7.37 -2.74 24.52
C SER A 342 -7.74 -1.25 24.48
N ALA A 343 -6.78 -0.38 24.73
CA ALA A 343 -6.99 1.06 24.70
C ALA A 343 -7.27 1.59 23.29
N LEU A 344 -6.55 1.08 22.28
CA LEU A 344 -6.78 1.44 20.87
C LEU A 344 -8.16 1.03 20.38
N ILE A 345 -8.57 -0.20 20.70
CA ILE A 345 -9.89 -0.72 20.30
C ILE A 345 -11.02 0.10 20.95
N ASN A 346 -10.82 0.53 22.20
CA ASN A 346 -11.80 1.37 22.91
C ASN A 346 -11.79 2.82 22.41
N PHE A 347 -10.66 3.30 21.89
CA PHE A 347 -10.55 4.65 21.36
C PHE A 347 -11.37 4.86 20.08
N GLU A 348 -11.37 3.92 19.16
CA GLU A 348 -12.11 4.04 17.89
C GLU A 348 -13.63 4.13 18.08
N THR A 349 -14.13 3.70 19.24
CA THR A 349 -15.56 3.73 19.59
C THR A 349 -15.95 4.90 20.50
N ALA A 350 -14.99 5.75 20.90
CA ALA A 350 -15.23 6.85 21.84
C ALA A 350 -14.89 8.20 21.19
N ASP A 351 -15.80 9.17 21.30
CA ASP A 351 -15.57 10.56 20.85
C ASP A 351 -14.46 11.29 21.63
N GLN A 352 -13.91 10.66 22.65
CA GLN A 352 -12.85 11.22 23.50
C GLN A 352 -11.78 10.17 23.81
N LEU A 353 -10.52 10.62 23.84
CA LEU A 353 -9.38 9.81 24.26
C LEU A 353 -9.57 9.26 25.67
N PRO A 354 -9.49 7.94 25.87
CA PRO A 354 -9.51 7.38 27.21
C PRO A 354 -8.34 7.95 28.03
N LYS A 355 -8.62 8.43 29.23
CA LYS A 355 -7.57 8.92 30.16
C LYS A 355 -6.50 7.86 30.42
N ASP A 356 -6.87 6.58 30.34
CA ASP A 356 -5.99 5.45 30.53
C ASP A 356 -4.97 5.29 29.39
N LEU A 357 -5.29 5.70 28.17
CA LEU A 357 -4.37 5.65 27.03
C LEU A 357 -3.15 6.57 27.25
N LEU A 358 -3.38 7.77 27.78
CA LEU A 358 -2.31 8.70 28.17
C LEU A 358 -1.41 8.14 29.27
N ASN A 359 -1.98 7.41 30.23
CA ASN A 359 -1.21 6.76 31.27
C ASN A 359 -0.34 5.62 30.71
N LEU A 360 -0.84 4.87 29.72
CA LEU A 360 -0.09 3.82 29.04
C LEU A 360 1.06 4.36 28.18
N ILE A 361 0.87 5.51 27.55
CA ILE A 361 1.94 6.20 26.82
C ILE A 361 3.02 6.72 27.77
N GLY A 362 2.66 7.07 28.99
CA GLY A 362 3.60 7.50 30.04
C GLY A 362 4.40 6.37 30.70
N THR A 363 4.11 5.11 30.41
CA THR A 363 4.86 3.96 30.96
C THR A 363 6.10 3.67 30.11
N ASN A 364 7.16 3.08 30.72
CA ASN A 364 8.41 2.67 30.04
C ASN A 364 8.22 1.47 29.09
N MET A 365 7.00 1.16 28.69
CA MET A 365 6.73 0.10 27.73
C MET A 365 7.02 0.65 26.32
N ASP A 366 7.96 0.04 25.61
CA ASP A 366 8.14 0.30 24.18
C ASP A 366 6.88 -0.15 23.44
N PRO A 367 6.08 0.77 22.90
CA PRO A 367 4.92 0.39 22.14
C PRO A 367 5.36 -0.26 20.84
N TYR A 368 4.56 -1.19 20.35
CA TYR A 368 4.74 -1.67 18.97
C TYR A 368 4.75 -0.46 18.01
N PRO A 369 5.74 -0.35 17.10
CA PRO A 369 5.89 0.84 16.27
C PRO A 369 4.62 1.26 15.55
N GLN A 370 3.87 0.30 15.01
CA GLN A 370 2.64 0.57 14.27
C GLN A 370 1.50 1.03 15.19
N VAL A 371 1.37 0.40 16.37
CA VAL A 371 0.38 0.78 17.38
C VAL A 371 0.64 2.20 17.87
N PHE A 372 1.92 2.54 18.07
CA PHE A 372 2.29 3.89 18.49
C PHE A 372 1.96 4.94 17.44
N ALA A 373 2.23 4.70 16.15
CA ALA A 373 1.93 5.66 15.11
C ALA A 373 0.41 5.82 14.90
N GLY A 374 -0.35 4.72 15.03
CA GLY A 374 -1.80 4.78 15.13
C GLY A 374 -2.26 5.67 16.28
N LEU A 375 -1.66 5.49 17.46
CA LEU A 375 -1.91 6.34 18.64
C LEU A 375 -1.58 7.80 18.36
N ALA A 376 -0.41 8.10 17.83
CA ALA A 376 -0.02 9.46 17.52
C ALA A 376 -1.00 10.12 16.52
N THR A 377 -1.42 9.40 15.49
CA THR A 377 -2.43 9.89 14.54
C THR A 377 -3.76 10.16 15.20
N ALA A 378 -4.22 9.26 16.07
CA ALA A 378 -5.45 9.42 16.84
C ALA A 378 -5.37 10.63 17.79
N PHE A 379 -4.28 10.78 18.53
CA PHE A 379 -4.07 11.91 19.44
C PHE A 379 -4.13 13.27 18.75
N MET A 380 -3.61 13.35 17.52
CA MET A 380 -3.56 14.61 16.77
C MET A 380 -4.91 15.05 16.21
N SER A 381 -5.87 14.12 16.08
CA SER A 381 -7.18 14.45 15.51
C SER A 381 -8.13 15.12 16.51
N ASN A 382 -7.94 14.94 17.84
CA ASN A 382 -8.96 15.27 18.86
C ASN A 382 -8.41 16.05 20.08
N GLN A 383 -7.53 17.05 19.92
CA GLN A 383 -6.85 17.71 21.04
C GLN A 383 -7.73 18.56 21.95
N SER A 384 -7.62 18.32 23.27
CA SER A 384 -7.86 19.31 24.33
C SER A 384 -6.52 19.69 24.99
N ASN A 385 -6.32 20.98 25.29
CA ASN A 385 -5.06 21.57 25.77
C ASN A 385 -4.45 20.91 27.04
N ALA A 386 -5.22 20.24 27.88
CA ALA A 386 -4.74 19.63 29.14
C ALA A 386 -4.00 18.28 28.97
N GLN A 387 -3.99 17.72 27.76
CA GLN A 387 -3.39 16.40 27.47
C GLN A 387 -2.04 16.54 26.73
N SER A 388 -1.68 17.75 26.31
CA SER A 388 -0.53 18.01 25.46
C SER A 388 0.81 17.69 26.14
N ASP A 389 1.00 18.07 27.42
CA ASP A 389 2.30 17.96 28.08
C ASP A 389 2.81 16.52 28.21
N LYS A 390 1.93 15.59 28.59
CA LYS A 390 2.29 14.16 28.70
C LYS A 390 2.63 13.56 27.34
N LEU A 391 1.88 13.94 26.31
CA LEU A 391 2.13 13.50 24.94
C LEU A 391 3.47 14.07 24.43
N ILE A 392 3.73 15.36 24.64
CA ILE A 392 4.99 16.01 24.30
C ILE A 392 6.17 15.29 24.97
N GLN A 393 6.09 15.01 26.27
CA GLN A 393 7.13 14.29 26.99
C GLN A 393 7.35 12.88 26.41
N ARG A 394 6.29 12.18 26.04
CA ARG A 394 6.41 10.86 25.42
C ARG A 394 7.01 10.95 24.01
N LEU A 395 6.59 11.92 23.21
CA LEU A 395 7.17 12.17 21.88
C LEU A 395 8.66 12.54 21.99
N LYS A 396 9.05 13.37 22.96
CA LYS A 396 10.47 13.68 23.23
C LYS A 396 11.26 12.40 23.51
N HIS A 397 10.75 11.49 24.34
CA HIS A 397 11.42 10.21 24.60
C HIS A 397 11.52 9.33 23.35
N LEU A 398 10.48 9.31 22.48
CA LEU A 398 10.49 8.50 21.27
C LEU A 398 11.43 9.04 20.17
N CYS A 399 11.85 10.30 20.26
CA CYS A 399 12.92 10.84 19.42
C CYS A 399 14.29 10.18 19.69
N GLU A 400 14.44 9.45 20.78
CA GLU A 400 15.64 8.69 21.14
C GLU A 400 15.56 7.20 20.77
N ASN A 401 14.44 6.76 20.17
CA ASN A 401 14.23 5.36 19.80
C ASN A 401 15.23 4.91 18.71
N ASP A 402 15.65 3.64 18.76
CA ASP A 402 16.55 3.04 17.76
C ASP A 402 15.92 2.97 16.35
N ASP A 403 14.58 2.95 16.26
CA ASP A 403 13.85 2.89 15.00
C ASP A 403 13.71 4.28 14.40
N LEU A 404 14.31 4.50 13.22
CA LEU A 404 14.29 5.79 12.53
C LEU A 404 12.90 6.23 12.08
N ASP A 405 12.00 5.29 11.79
CA ASP A 405 10.63 5.60 11.41
C ASP A 405 9.87 6.15 12.63
N ILE A 406 10.06 5.57 13.82
CA ILE A 406 9.52 6.10 15.08
C ILE A 406 10.05 7.49 15.36
N ARG A 407 11.37 7.69 15.27
CA ARG A 407 12.00 9.01 15.48
C ARG A 407 11.45 10.06 14.53
N GLY A 408 11.33 9.73 13.24
CA GLY A 408 10.80 10.64 12.23
C GLY A 408 9.35 11.05 12.50
N VAL A 409 8.49 10.08 12.87
CA VAL A 409 7.09 10.34 13.22
C VAL A 409 6.99 11.17 14.51
N ALA A 410 7.76 10.83 15.55
CA ALA A 410 7.77 11.60 16.80
C ALA A 410 8.16 13.07 16.55
N LEU A 411 9.20 13.32 15.75
CA LEU A 411 9.60 14.68 15.37
C LEU A 411 8.55 15.39 14.53
N ALA A 412 7.87 14.67 13.61
CA ALA A 412 6.79 15.27 12.84
C ALA A 412 5.69 15.84 13.75
N TYR A 413 5.30 15.08 14.76
CA TYR A 413 4.27 15.51 15.69
C TYR A 413 4.77 16.59 16.66
N LEU A 414 5.99 16.50 17.18
CA LEU A 414 6.56 17.58 17.99
C LEU A 414 6.59 18.89 17.22
N ASN A 415 6.95 18.86 15.94
CA ASN A 415 6.95 20.06 15.10
C ASN A 415 5.56 20.68 14.90
N LEU A 416 4.50 19.87 14.94
CA LEU A 416 3.13 20.42 14.90
C LEU A 416 2.72 21.10 16.22
N PHE A 417 3.34 20.72 17.34
CA PHE A 417 3.14 21.37 18.64
C PHE A 417 4.02 22.61 18.84
N SER A 418 5.15 22.71 18.12
CA SER A 418 6.19 23.71 18.38
C SER A 418 5.87 25.12 17.88
N GLU A 419 4.79 25.34 17.15
CA GLU A 419 4.51 26.61 16.45
C GLU A 419 4.55 27.89 17.30
N LYS A 420 4.57 27.76 18.63
CA LYS A 420 4.66 28.88 19.56
C LYS A 420 5.49 28.53 20.80
N ASP A 421 6.32 27.47 20.72
CA ASP A 421 7.08 26.94 21.84
C ASP A 421 8.57 26.87 21.49
N GLU A 422 9.32 27.92 21.88
CA GLU A 422 10.76 28.05 21.64
C GLU A 422 11.58 26.93 22.30
N GLU A 423 11.13 26.39 23.44
CA GLU A 423 11.80 25.25 24.11
C GLU A 423 11.68 23.98 23.27
N LEU A 424 10.51 23.76 22.70
CA LEU A 424 10.25 22.61 21.86
C LEU A 424 11.01 22.69 20.52
N ASP A 425 11.08 23.86 19.91
CA ASP A 425 11.89 24.10 18.72
C ASP A 425 13.39 23.84 19.01
N SER A 426 13.87 24.33 20.14
CA SER A 426 15.25 24.10 20.58
C SER A 426 15.54 22.61 20.78
N PHE A 427 14.60 21.88 21.37
CA PHE A 427 14.70 20.41 21.53
C PHE A 427 14.79 19.69 20.18
N ILE A 428 13.94 20.05 19.21
CA ILE A 428 13.92 19.47 17.87
C ILE A 428 15.27 19.69 17.16
N ILE A 429 15.78 20.92 17.20
CA ILE A 429 17.07 21.30 16.60
C ILE A 429 18.20 20.49 17.22
N GLN A 430 18.25 20.41 18.55
CA GLN A 430 19.27 19.64 19.26
C GLN A 430 19.20 18.15 18.95
N THR A 431 18.00 17.57 18.91
CA THR A 431 17.78 16.16 18.57
C THR A 431 18.30 15.84 17.17
N LEU A 432 18.03 16.70 16.19
CA LEU A 432 18.57 16.54 14.84
C LEU A 432 20.10 16.69 14.79
N SER A 433 20.64 17.67 15.51
CA SER A 433 22.10 17.86 15.59
C SER A 433 22.81 16.64 16.17
N ASN A 434 22.25 16.04 17.21
CA ASN A 434 22.77 14.84 17.85
C ASN A 434 22.66 13.59 16.97
N ALA A 435 21.76 13.58 16.00
CA ALA A 435 21.56 12.44 15.09
C ALA A 435 22.72 12.24 14.08
N GLY A 436 23.61 13.23 13.91
CA GLY A 436 24.78 13.09 13.04
C GLY A 436 24.44 12.67 11.60
N SER A 437 24.99 11.55 11.15
CA SER A 437 24.77 11.01 9.80
C SER A 437 23.33 10.53 9.55
N GLU A 438 22.56 10.24 10.58
CA GLU A 438 21.15 9.82 10.45
C GLU A 438 20.19 10.98 10.22
N GLN A 439 20.64 12.22 10.37
CA GLN A 439 19.78 13.41 10.26
C GLN A 439 18.96 13.44 8.98
N ILE A 440 19.55 13.10 7.83
CA ILE A 440 18.86 13.09 6.54
C ILE A 440 17.77 12.00 6.53
N LYS A 441 18.07 10.82 7.06
CA LYS A 441 17.11 9.71 7.15
C LYS A 441 15.91 10.07 8.02
N ILE A 442 16.16 10.72 9.14
CA ILE A 442 15.12 11.18 10.06
C ILE A 442 14.25 12.28 9.43
N ARG A 443 14.87 13.28 8.79
CA ARG A 443 14.14 14.36 8.08
C ARG A 443 13.26 13.80 6.97
N THR A 444 13.73 12.82 6.23
CA THR A 444 12.94 12.16 5.18
C THR A 444 11.67 11.53 5.78
N ARG A 445 11.78 10.78 6.87
CA ARG A 445 10.65 10.13 7.55
C ARG A 445 9.70 11.13 8.18
N TRP A 446 10.24 12.15 8.80
CA TRP A 446 9.47 13.27 9.34
C TRP A 446 8.62 13.92 8.24
N SER A 447 9.23 14.25 7.10
CA SER A 447 8.52 14.81 5.95
C SER A 447 7.44 13.87 5.42
N ILE A 448 7.72 12.56 5.30
CA ILE A 448 6.75 11.56 4.88
C ILE A 448 5.55 11.51 5.85
N ALA A 449 5.79 11.53 7.15
CA ALA A 449 4.72 11.53 8.16
C ALA A 449 3.83 12.79 8.06
N LEU A 450 4.44 13.96 7.84
CA LEU A 450 3.68 15.19 7.59
C LEU A 450 2.87 15.10 6.29
N ALA A 451 3.41 14.51 5.23
CA ALA A 451 2.67 14.35 3.98
C ALA A 451 1.41 13.49 4.16
N TYR A 452 1.50 12.40 4.93
CA TYR A 452 0.31 11.59 5.28
C TYR A 452 -0.70 12.38 6.11
N LYS A 453 -0.24 13.22 7.03
CA LYS A 453 -1.14 14.08 7.81
C LYS A 453 -1.83 15.12 6.93
N GLY A 454 -1.10 15.73 5.99
CA GLY A 454 -1.69 16.64 4.99
C GLY A 454 -2.76 15.94 4.15
N GLU A 455 -2.49 14.73 3.67
CA GLU A 455 -3.46 13.90 2.93
C GLU A 455 -4.72 13.60 3.76
N SER A 456 -4.57 13.29 5.04
CA SER A 456 -5.69 13.07 5.96
C SER A 456 -6.56 14.33 6.12
N PHE A 457 -5.95 15.51 6.26
CA PHE A 457 -6.70 16.77 6.31
C PHE A 457 -7.46 17.05 5.02
N ILE A 458 -6.84 16.86 3.85
CA ILE A 458 -7.51 17.03 2.56
C ILE A 458 -8.72 16.10 2.44
N LYS A 459 -8.58 14.82 2.78
CA LYS A 459 -9.69 13.84 2.78
C LYS A 459 -10.83 14.24 3.71
N SER A 460 -10.52 14.93 4.80
CA SER A 460 -11.51 15.44 5.74
C SER A 460 -12.10 16.80 5.35
N GLY A 461 -11.75 17.36 4.19
CA GLY A 461 -12.21 18.68 3.73
C GLY A 461 -11.51 19.87 4.40
N LEU A 462 -10.47 19.63 5.19
CA LEU A 462 -9.70 20.67 5.89
C LEU A 462 -8.54 21.16 5.00
N PHE A 463 -8.90 21.74 3.85
CA PHE A 463 -7.94 22.06 2.78
C PHE A 463 -6.82 23.00 3.22
N SER A 464 -7.14 24.10 3.93
CA SER A 464 -6.12 25.06 4.38
C SER A 464 -5.09 24.44 5.31
N ALA A 465 -5.54 23.59 6.25
CA ALA A 465 -4.65 22.85 7.14
C ALA A 465 -3.81 21.83 6.36
N GLY A 466 -4.40 21.15 5.38
CA GLY A 466 -3.67 20.21 4.51
C GLY A 466 -2.56 20.88 3.71
N ILE A 467 -2.85 22.04 3.11
CA ILE A 467 -1.88 22.87 2.37
C ILE A 467 -0.71 23.30 3.27
N GLU A 468 -1.02 23.76 4.49
CA GLU A 468 -0.01 24.16 5.45
C GLU A 468 0.93 23.01 5.82
N ILE A 469 0.37 21.84 6.11
CA ILE A 469 1.15 20.64 6.46
C ILE A 469 1.99 20.14 5.28
N TYR A 470 1.48 20.18 4.05
CA TYR A 470 2.28 19.85 2.87
C TYR A 470 3.46 20.81 2.69
N ASN A 471 3.26 22.12 2.90
CA ASN A 471 4.34 23.09 2.85
C ASN A 471 5.41 22.82 3.92
N LYS A 472 5.00 22.49 5.16
CA LYS A 472 5.93 22.04 6.22
C LYS A 472 6.68 20.79 5.81
N SER A 473 6.00 19.80 5.26
CA SER A 473 6.62 18.56 4.76
C SER A 473 7.72 18.87 3.72
N ILE A 474 7.42 19.70 2.74
CA ILE A 474 8.35 20.08 1.67
C ILE A 474 9.54 20.89 2.23
N SER A 475 9.33 21.74 3.22
CA SER A 475 10.42 22.50 3.87
C SER A 475 11.41 21.58 4.61
N ILE A 476 10.95 20.49 5.18
CA ILE A 476 11.78 19.49 5.87
C ILE A 476 12.58 18.64 4.88
N TRP A 477 11.93 18.19 3.79
CA TRP A 477 12.56 17.42 2.72
C TRP A 477 12.01 17.83 1.35
N PRO A 478 12.71 18.73 0.62
CA PRO A 478 12.23 19.27 -0.66
C PRO A 478 12.03 18.24 -1.77
N LYS A 479 12.54 17.03 -1.61
CA LYS A 479 12.35 15.89 -2.55
C LYS A 479 11.13 15.03 -2.20
N ASN A 480 10.26 15.48 -1.29
CA ASN A 480 9.02 14.75 -1.01
C ASN A 480 7.98 15.05 -2.11
N TYR A 481 8.00 14.29 -3.18
CA TYR A 481 7.06 14.48 -4.29
C TYR A 481 5.61 14.11 -3.93
N ARG A 482 5.39 13.17 -2.98
CA ARG A 482 4.05 12.92 -2.44
C ARG A 482 3.45 14.22 -1.90
N ALA A 483 4.21 14.93 -1.08
CA ALA A 483 3.76 16.21 -0.52
C ALA A 483 3.56 17.27 -1.60
N LYS A 484 4.47 17.35 -2.59
CA LYS A 484 4.33 18.30 -3.71
C LYS A 484 3.11 18.02 -4.58
N THR A 485 2.88 16.75 -4.95
CA THR A 485 1.70 16.37 -5.75
C THR A 485 0.42 16.65 -4.96
N GLY A 486 0.37 16.21 -3.69
CA GLY A 486 -0.79 16.49 -2.83
C GLY A 486 -1.06 17.97 -2.62
N LEU A 487 0.00 18.79 -2.52
CA LEU A 487 -0.11 20.24 -2.43
C LEU A 487 -0.71 20.85 -3.70
N ALA A 488 -0.23 20.44 -4.87
CA ALA A 488 -0.75 20.91 -6.15
C ALA A 488 -2.22 20.55 -6.35
N GLU A 489 -2.61 19.30 -6.00
CA GLU A 489 -4.01 18.86 -6.01
C GLU A 489 -4.87 19.65 -5.03
N ALA A 490 -4.36 19.92 -3.82
CA ALA A 490 -5.06 20.73 -2.83
C ALA A 490 -5.30 22.17 -3.30
N TYR A 491 -4.33 22.78 -3.97
CA TYR A 491 -4.50 24.10 -4.58
C TYR A 491 -5.59 24.11 -5.65
N ILE A 492 -5.68 23.08 -6.48
CA ILE A 492 -6.80 22.94 -7.44
C ILE A 492 -8.14 22.87 -6.70
N MET A 493 -8.23 22.11 -5.62
CA MET A 493 -9.48 21.93 -4.85
C MET A 493 -9.96 23.24 -4.20
N VAL A 494 -9.05 24.12 -3.79
CA VAL A 494 -9.42 25.44 -3.21
C VAL A 494 -9.52 26.54 -4.26
N GLY A 495 -9.27 26.23 -5.55
CA GLY A 495 -9.33 27.20 -6.64
C GLY A 495 -8.09 28.09 -6.80
N ASP A 496 -7.02 27.82 -6.06
CA ASP A 496 -5.74 28.51 -6.23
C ASP A 496 -4.92 27.88 -7.37
N VAL A 497 -5.45 28.02 -8.56
CA VAL A 497 -4.92 27.40 -9.76
C VAL A 497 -3.50 27.90 -10.09
N SER A 498 -3.16 29.12 -9.71
CA SER A 498 -1.84 29.69 -9.98
C SER A 498 -0.73 28.96 -9.21
N GLU A 499 -0.95 28.70 -7.92
CA GLU A 499 0.00 27.92 -7.10
C GLU A 499 0.03 26.45 -7.53
N ALA A 500 -1.09 25.88 -7.99
CA ALA A 500 -1.11 24.53 -8.59
C ALA A 500 -0.22 24.44 -9.83
N VAL A 501 -0.32 25.39 -10.76
CA VAL A 501 0.52 25.46 -11.98
C VAL A 501 2.00 25.54 -11.61
N LYS A 502 2.34 26.41 -10.66
CA LYS A 502 3.71 26.58 -10.17
C LYS A 502 4.25 25.28 -9.56
N THR A 503 3.47 24.66 -8.68
CA THR A 503 3.89 23.44 -7.96
C THR A 503 4.06 22.25 -8.91
N TYR A 504 3.14 22.03 -9.83
CA TYR A 504 3.30 21.01 -10.87
C TYR A 504 4.48 21.31 -11.80
N GLY A 505 4.69 22.59 -12.14
CA GLY A 505 5.83 23.04 -12.93
C GLY A 505 7.17 22.66 -12.29
N GLU A 506 7.31 22.83 -10.97
CA GLU A 506 8.49 22.39 -10.23
C GLU A 506 8.68 20.87 -10.27
N ILE A 507 7.59 20.10 -10.22
CA ILE A 507 7.66 18.64 -10.28
C ILE A 507 8.15 18.18 -11.66
N VAL A 508 7.56 18.67 -12.74
CA VAL A 508 7.92 18.25 -14.10
C VAL A 508 9.31 18.78 -14.50
N GLN A 509 9.76 19.91 -13.96
CA GLN A 509 11.12 20.40 -14.15
C GLN A 509 12.15 19.48 -13.46
N ALA A 510 11.82 18.94 -12.30
CA ALA A 510 12.69 17.99 -11.58
C ALA A 510 12.66 16.58 -12.17
N ASN A 511 11.53 16.17 -12.76
CA ASN A 511 11.33 14.87 -13.42
C ASN A 511 10.42 15.04 -14.64
N ASP A 512 11.01 15.30 -15.80
CA ASP A 512 10.29 15.52 -17.07
C ASP A 512 9.65 14.24 -17.64
N ALA A 513 9.98 13.08 -17.06
CA ALA A 513 9.38 11.79 -17.40
C ALA A 513 8.09 11.48 -16.63
N ASP A 514 7.66 12.35 -15.74
CA ASP A 514 6.43 12.15 -14.98
C ASP A 514 5.18 12.59 -15.75
N TRP A 515 4.64 11.67 -16.56
CA TRP A 515 3.45 11.92 -17.35
C TRP A 515 2.21 12.31 -16.52
N GLN A 516 2.10 11.86 -15.28
CA GLN A 516 0.97 12.21 -14.41
C GLN A 516 1.04 13.66 -13.98
N SER A 517 2.22 14.11 -13.57
CA SER A 517 2.42 15.51 -13.22
C SER A 517 2.31 16.45 -14.43
N TRP A 518 2.70 16.00 -15.63
CA TRP A 518 2.40 16.72 -16.86
C TRP A 518 0.89 16.85 -17.11
N ALA A 519 0.12 15.80 -16.91
CA ALA A 519 -1.34 15.86 -17.04
C ALA A 519 -1.97 16.74 -15.94
N GLY A 520 -1.45 16.70 -14.70
CA GLY A 520 -1.86 17.58 -13.61
C GLY A 520 -1.58 19.06 -13.91
N LEU A 521 -0.38 19.36 -14.42
CA LEU A 521 -0.01 20.70 -14.89
C LEU A 521 -0.96 21.20 -15.97
N ALA A 522 -1.22 20.36 -16.98
CA ALA A 522 -2.14 20.69 -18.06
C ALA A 522 -3.56 20.96 -17.56
N ASN A 523 -4.06 20.17 -16.61
CA ASN A 523 -5.37 20.40 -16.00
C ASN A 523 -5.42 21.75 -15.27
N ALA A 524 -4.40 22.08 -14.49
CA ALA A 524 -4.31 23.36 -13.81
C ALA A 524 -4.24 24.55 -14.81
N GLN A 525 -3.42 24.44 -15.85
CA GLN A 525 -3.33 25.42 -16.93
C GLN A 525 -4.67 25.62 -17.67
N ALA A 526 -5.38 24.50 -17.96
CA ALA A 526 -6.70 24.57 -18.59
C ALA A 526 -7.74 25.28 -17.70
N GLN A 527 -7.69 25.07 -16.39
CA GLN A 527 -8.56 25.75 -15.44
C GLN A 527 -8.21 27.24 -15.31
N SER A 528 -6.94 27.63 -15.46
CA SER A 528 -6.52 29.04 -15.51
C SER A 528 -6.82 29.71 -16.86
N GLY A 529 -7.41 29.01 -17.82
CA GLY A 529 -7.74 29.54 -19.14
C GLY A 529 -6.57 29.49 -20.15
N GLN A 530 -5.41 28.96 -19.79
CA GLN A 530 -4.23 28.85 -20.65
C GLN A 530 -4.35 27.59 -21.57
N LEU A 531 -5.33 27.58 -22.46
CA LEU A 531 -5.74 26.39 -23.19
C LEU A 531 -4.65 25.85 -24.12
N ASP A 532 -3.91 26.72 -24.80
CA ASP A 532 -2.84 26.30 -25.74
C ASP A 532 -1.69 25.63 -24.99
N VAL A 533 -1.26 26.24 -23.88
CA VAL A 533 -0.17 25.70 -23.04
C VAL A 533 -0.60 24.39 -22.37
N ALA A 534 -1.87 24.30 -21.98
CA ALA A 534 -2.45 23.07 -21.44
C ALA A 534 -2.46 21.93 -22.48
N LEU A 535 -2.76 22.24 -23.75
CA LEU A 535 -2.66 21.24 -24.82
C LEU A 535 -1.22 20.72 -25.00
N GLU A 536 -0.23 21.61 -24.97
CA GLU A 536 1.19 21.20 -25.04
C GLU A 536 1.57 20.29 -23.87
N ALA A 537 1.17 20.64 -22.67
CA ALA A 537 1.46 19.83 -21.47
C ALA A 537 0.74 18.46 -21.50
N TYR A 538 -0.53 18.39 -21.94
CA TYR A 538 -1.20 17.12 -22.19
C TYR A 538 -0.54 16.30 -23.28
N MET A 539 -0.13 16.94 -24.38
CA MET A 539 0.61 16.25 -25.46
C MET A 539 1.92 15.69 -24.94
N ARG A 540 2.65 16.45 -24.10
CA ARG A 540 3.86 15.95 -23.44
C ARG A 540 3.56 14.73 -22.57
N SER A 541 2.47 14.74 -21.80
CA SER A 541 2.01 13.58 -21.06
C SER A 541 1.75 12.36 -21.96
N LEU A 542 1.11 12.59 -23.15
CA LEU A 542 0.84 11.52 -24.13
C LEU A 542 2.08 11.03 -24.88
N GLU A 543 3.09 11.87 -25.09
CA GLU A 543 4.38 11.45 -25.64
C GLU A 543 5.06 10.43 -24.72
N ILE A 544 4.95 10.64 -23.40
CA ILE A 544 5.51 9.74 -22.40
C ILE A 544 4.62 8.51 -22.21
N ASN A 545 3.31 8.73 -22.12
CA ASN A 545 2.31 7.67 -21.93
C ASN A 545 1.09 7.86 -22.83
N VAL A 546 1.12 7.30 -24.03
CA VAL A 546 0.01 7.38 -25.00
C VAL A 546 -1.31 6.76 -24.53
N TYR A 547 -1.29 5.97 -23.46
CA TYR A 547 -2.47 5.36 -22.85
C TYR A 547 -3.00 6.17 -21.66
N ASN A 548 -2.64 7.43 -21.53
CA ASN A 548 -3.21 8.29 -20.49
C ASN A 548 -4.63 8.74 -20.88
N ALA A 549 -5.63 8.01 -20.39
CA ALA A 549 -7.05 8.32 -20.64
C ALA A 549 -7.44 9.73 -20.17
N LEU A 550 -6.89 10.18 -19.02
CA LEU A 550 -7.15 11.53 -18.49
C LEU A 550 -6.58 12.63 -19.40
N ALA A 551 -5.40 12.42 -19.98
CA ALA A 551 -4.86 13.39 -20.94
C ALA A 551 -5.71 13.44 -22.22
N HIS A 552 -6.17 12.30 -22.71
CA HIS A 552 -7.12 12.28 -23.85
C HIS A 552 -8.44 12.98 -23.51
N LEU A 553 -9.01 12.80 -22.31
CA LEU A 553 -10.17 13.53 -21.85
C LEU A 553 -9.91 15.04 -21.80
N GLY A 554 -8.78 15.45 -21.21
CA GLY A 554 -8.39 16.86 -21.09
C GLY A 554 -8.24 17.54 -22.46
N ILE A 555 -7.53 16.92 -23.40
CA ILE A 555 -7.41 17.40 -24.77
C ILE A 555 -8.79 17.48 -25.43
N GLY A 556 -9.61 16.42 -25.32
CA GLY A 556 -10.95 16.40 -25.87
C GLY A 556 -11.85 17.52 -25.34
N ASN A 557 -11.80 17.80 -24.04
CA ASN A 557 -12.51 18.91 -23.40
C ASN A 557 -12.05 20.27 -23.95
N ILE A 558 -10.74 20.51 -24.03
CA ILE A 558 -10.20 21.76 -24.56
C ILE A 558 -10.63 21.95 -26.02
N LEU A 559 -10.46 20.93 -26.86
CA LEU A 559 -10.86 20.99 -28.27
C LEU A 559 -12.36 21.19 -28.46
N PHE A 560 -13.18 20.59 -27.57
CA PHE A 560 -14.63 20.84 -27.54
C PHE A 560 -14.96 22.30 -27.23
N LYS A 561 -14.28 22.93 -26.26
CA LYS A 561 -14.41 24.36 -25.96
C LYS A 561 -13.97 25.23 -27.12
N MET A 562 -12.92 24.82 -27.84
CA MET A 562 -12.44 25.49 -29.05
C MET A 562 -13.31 25.21 -30.29
N LYS A 563 -14.41 24.49 -30.16
CA LYS A 563 -15.35 24.10 -31.23
C LYS A 563 -14.70 23.25 -32.34
N ASN A 564 -13.62 22.55 -32.03
CA ASN A 564 -13.01 21.56 -32.93
C ASN A 564 -13.57 20.16 -32.64
N ASP A 565 -14.83 19.96 -33.02
CA ASP A 565 -15.58 18.75 -32.65
C ASP A 565 -14.97 17.47 -33.22
N VAL A 566 -14.36 17.52 -34.39
CA VAL A 566 -13.75 16.35 -35.04
C VAL A 566 -12.56 15.80 -34.23
N LEU A 567 -11.66 16.67 -33.83
CA LEU A 567 -10.53 16.28 -33.01
C LEU A 567 -10.94 15.97 -31.57
N ALA A 568 -11.91 16.70 -31.03
CA ALA A 568 -12.49 16.42 -29.71
C ALA A 568 -13.10 15.01 -29.67
N GLU A 569 -13.93 14.63 -30.62
CA GLU A 569 -14.53 13.30 -30.72
C GLU A 569 -13.47 12.21 -30.79
N LYS A 570 -12.39 12.41 -31.57
CA LYS A 570 -11.27 11.48 -31.67
C LYS A 570 -10.61 11.21 -30.30
N HIS A 571 -10.26 12.28 -29.57
CA HIS A 571 -9.62 12.15 -28.28
C HIS A 571 -10.56 11.59 -27.20
N LEU A 572 -11.81 12.04 -27.16
CA LEU A 572 -12.81 11.53 -26.20
C LEU A 572 -13.15 10.06 -26.46
N SER A 573 -13.25 9.65 -27.72
CA SER A 573 -13.42 8.23 -28.07
C SER A 573 -12.22 7.40 -27.61
N LYS A 574 -11.01 7.95 -27.74
CA LYS A 574 -9.81 7.28 -27.24
C LYS A 574 -9.79 7.20 -25.72
N ALA A 575 -10.26 8.24 -25.02
CA ALA A 575 -10.40 8.23 -23.57
C ALA A 575 -11.34 7.09 -23.12
N VAL A 576 -12.51 6.95 -23.76
CA VAL A 576 -13.49 5.87 -23.48
C VAL A 576 -12.94 4.48 -23.84
N GLU A 577 -12.17 4.37 -24.93
CA GLU A 577 -11.52 3.10 -25.32
C GLU A 577 -10.53 2.66 -24.22
N LEU A 578 -9.75 3.61 -23.70
CA LEU A 578 -8.75 3.36 -22.68
C LEU A 578 -9.34 3.15 -21.29
N ASP A 579 -10.35 3.95 -20.95
CA ASP A 579 -11.08 3.85 -19.68
C ASP A 579 -12.61 3.90 -19.93
N PRO A 580 -13.24 2.73 -20.10
CA PRO A 580 -14.70 2.64 -20.32
C PRO A 580 -15.55 3.12 -19.15
N ALA A 581 -14.95 3.40 -17.97
CA ALA A 581 -15.67 3.90 -16.80
C ALA A 581 -15.69 5.45 -16.71
N MET A 582 -15.10 6.15 -17.67
CA MET A 582 -14.93 7.60 -17.66
C MET A 582 -16.21 8.31 -18.10
N THR A 583 -17.10 8.59 -17.14
CA THR A 583 -18.41 9.22 -17.37
C THR A 583 -18.32 10.53 -18.15
N GLU A 584 -17.40 11.42 -17.79
CA GLU A 584 -17.24 12.74 -18.42
C GLU A 584 -16.95 12.63 -19.91
N ALA A 585 -16.19 11.64 -20.35
CA ALA A 585 -15.92 11.45 -21.77
C ALA A 585 -17.19 11.12 -22.55
N TYR A 586 -18.10 10.31 -21.99
CA TYR A 586 -19.41 10.04 -22.60
C TYR A 586 -20.29 11.29 -22.66
N ILE A 587 -20.26 12.12 -21.62
CA ILE A 587 -21.04 13.37 -21.58
C ILE A 587 -20.57 14.33 -22.69
N TYR A 588 -19.25 14.54 -22.83
CA TYR A 588 -18.71 15.37 -23.90
C TYR A 588 -18.98 14.79 -25.30
N LEU A 589 -18.86 13.48 -25.49
CA LEU A 589 -19.21 12.82 -26.75
C LEU A 589 -20.68 13.02 -27.08
N ALA A 590 -21.59 12.89 -26.12
CA ALA A 590 -22.99 13.17 -26.31
C ALA A 590 -23.24 14.64 -26.66
N ALA A 591 -22.55 15.57 -26.00
CA ALA A 591 -22.64 17.00 -26.32
C ALA A 591 -22.17 17.32 -27.74
N ILE A 592 -21.13 16.66 -28.25
CA ILE A 592 -20.71 16.77 -29.66
C ILE A 592 -21.84 16.27 -30.58
N LYS A 593 -22.45 15.12 -30.29
CA LYS A 593 -23.57 14.58 -31.09
C LYS A 593 -24.78 15.51 -31.08
N VAL A 594 -25.10 16.15 -29.97
CA VAL A 594 -26.13 17.21 -29.91
C VAL A 594 -25.79 18.36 -30.85
N ARG A 595 -24.54 18.86 -30.79
CA ARG A 595 -24.09 19.97 -31.63
C ARG A 595 -24.12 19.64 -33.13
N THR A 596 -23.89 18.38 -33.47
CA THR A 596 -23.99 17.87 -34.86
C THR A 596 -25.39 17.39 -35.26
N GLN A 597 -26.41 17.63 -34.41
CA GLN A 597 -27.80 17.26 -34.60
C GLN A 597 -28.05 15.73 -34.70
N ASP A 598 -27.12 14.90 -34.24
CA ASP A 598 -27.34 13.46 -34.09
C ASP A 598 -27.95 13.15 -32.71
N PHE A 599 -29.20 13.50 -32.53
CA PHE A 599 -29.90 13.35 -31.24
C PHE A 599 -30.01 11.90 -30.79
N LYS A 600 -30.21 10.96 -31.74
CA LYS A 600 -30.27 9.52 -31.41
C LYS A 600 -28.94 8.99 -30.94
N GLY A 601 -27.85 9.36 -31.61
CA GLY A 601 -26.50 9.03 -31.19
C GLY A 601 -26.16 9.64 -29.84
N ALA A 602 -26.57 10.91 -29.61
CA ALA A 602 -26.40 11.59 -28.34
C ALA A 602 -27.09 10.83 -27.20
N ALA A 603 -28.38 10.46 -27.36
CA ALA A 603 -29.13 9.73 -26.34
C ALA A 603 -28.48 8.37 -25.99
N LEU A 604 -27.99 7.63 -27.00
CA LEU A 604 -27.32 6.35 -26.81
C LEU A 604 -26.04 6.48 -25.99
N ILE A 605 -25.18 7.45 -26.34
CA ILE A 605 -23.91 7.70 -25.68
C ILE A 605 -24.15 8.21 -24.25
N LEU A 606 -25.08 9.16 -24.10
CA LEU A 606 -25.43 9.74 -22.81
C LEU A 606 -25.94 8.68 -21.82
N ASN A 607 -26.80 7.75 -22.28
CA ASN A 607 -27.28 6.65 -21.45
C ASN A 607 -26.14 5.76 -20.95
N ARG A 608 -25.09 5.54 -21.74
CA ARG A 608 -23.91 4.79 -21.28
C ARG A 608 -23.20 5.52 -20.14
N GLY A 609 -23.02 6.85 -20.25
CA GLY A 609 -22.45 7.67 -19.17
C GLY A 609 -23.31 7.64 -17.91
N LEU A 610 -24.63 7.80 -18.03
CA LEU A 610 -25.56 7.81 -16.89
C LEU A 610 -25.75 6.43 -16.23
N ILE A 611 -25.46 5.33 -16.91
CA ILE A 611 -25.35 4.01 -16.27
C ILE A 611 -24.15 3.96 -15.32
N LEU A 612 -23.09 4.70 -15.63
CA LEU A 612 -21.87 4.75 -14.79
C LEU A 612 -22.07 5.66 -13.58
N ASP A 613 -22.65 6.84 -13.82
CA ASP A 613 -22.99 7.82 -12.79
C ASP A 613 -24.43 8.30 -12.98
N PRO A 614 -25.42 7.64 -12.34
CA PRO A 614 -26.81 8.03 -12.43
C PRO A 614 -27.13 9.42 -11.84
N ALA A 615 -26.25 9.95 -11.00
CA ALA A 615 -26.43 11.24 -10.34
C ALA A 615 -25.78 12.41 -11.09
N HIS A 616 -25.13 12.17 -12.23
CA HIS A 616 -24.41 13.19 -12.99
C HIS A 616 -25.33 14.32 -13.46
N GLU A 617 -25.18 15.51 -12.87
CA GLU A 617 -26.11 16.63 -13.06
C GLU A 617 -26.27 17.05 -14.54
N ILE A 618 -25.15 17.38 -15.21
CA ILE A 618 -25.14 17.80 -16.60
C ILE A 618 -25.70 16.72 -17.51
N GLY A 619 -25.39 15.45 -17.25
CA GLY A 619 -25.91 14.33 -18.01
C GLY A 619 -27.43 14.21 -17.89
N ASN A 620 -27.98 14.37 -16.69
CA ASN A 620 -29.43 14.34 -16.47
C ASN A 620 -30.15 15.56 -17.09
N MET A 621 -29.54 16.75 -17.05
CA MET A 621 -30.07 17.92 -17.77
C MET A 621 -30.16 17.67 -19.29
N MET A 622 -29.07 17.20 -19.90
CA MET A 622 -29.04 16.85 -21.32
C MET A 622 -30.07 15.77 -21.68
N LYS A 623 -30.25 14.77 -20.82
CA LYS A 623 -31.27 13.73 -21.03
C LYS A 623 -32.68 14.29 -21.03
N SER A 624 -32.96 15.22 -20.12
CA SER A 624 -34.26 15.93 -20.08
C SER A 624 -34.49 16.75 -21.34
N GLU A 625 -33.49 17.48 -21.84
CA GLU A 625 -33.58 18.27 -23.05
C GLU A 625 -33.80 17.39 -24.30
N LEU A 626 -33.01 16.30 -24.43
CA LEU A 626 -33.17 15.36 -25.54
C LEU A 626 -34.56 14.71 -25.58
N SER A 627 -35.14 14.42 -24.41
CA SER A 627 -36.47 13.82 -24.33
C SER A 627 -37.62 14.78 -24.76
N GLN A 628 -37.35 16.08 -24.91
CA GLN A 628 -38.30 17.07 -25.42
C GLN A 628 -38.19 17.27 -26.95
N LEU A 629 -37.16 16.70 -27.56
CA LEU A 629 -36.88 16.80 -28.98
C LEU A 629 -37.34 15.56 -29.78
N ASP A 630 -37.66 14.46 -29.08
CA ASP A 630 -38.32 13.27 -29.61
C ASP A 630 -39.85 13.45 -29.56
#